data_1f1d5c7281ae1eb50585e550cf0cfec0
#
_entry.id   1f1d5c7281ae1eb50585e550cf0cfec0
#
_cell.length_a   1.000
_cell.length_b   1.000
_cell.length_c   1.000
_cell.angle_alpha   90.00
_cell.angle_beta   90.00
_cell.angle_gamma   90.00
#
_symmetry.space_group_name_H-M   'P 1'
#
loop_
_entity.id
_entity.type
_entity.pdbx_description
1 polymer ?
#
loop_
_entity_poly.entity_id
_entity_poly.type
_entity_poly.pdbx_seq_one_letter_code
_entity_poly.pdbx_strand_id
1 'polypeptide(L)'
;HRSETITSPSKLEDFIAVLRFLSSKKNKRVVLSLHPNTMDNLRKRGLKMPKNIIISPPFKFTDYVFLMKNADLVFSDSGTLAEESSLLNLKAINLREEQERHEAMDESATILVGFNKDRILDAVDFYEKRNGNQENLNSTVQDYEVSNFSEKMVKTVISYTDYVNRIVWQR
;
A
#
# COMPACT_ATOMS: atom_id res chain seq x y z
N HIS A 1 -2.06 7.96 6.09
CA HIS A 1 -1.65 9.14 6.90
C HIS A 1 -1.18 10.33 6.04
N ARG A 2 -1.38 10.27 4.74
CA ARG A 2 -1.05 11.39 3.85
C ARG A 2 -1.89 12.62 4.18
N SER A 3 -1.29 13.80 4.12
CA SER A 3 -1.97 15.06 4.44
C SER A 3 -3.26 15.23 3.67
N GLU A 4 -3.28 14.89 2.40
CA GLU A 4 -4.44 14.97 1.49
C GLU A 4 -5.62 14.11 1.95
N THR A 5 -5.35 12.95 2.52
CA THR A 5 -6.39 12.04 3.04
C THR A 5 -6.91 12.49 4.40
N ILE A 6 -6.00 12.93 5.28
CA ILE A 6 -6.31 13.28 6.68
C ILE A 6 -7.06 14.62 6.77
N THR A 7 -6.79 15.56 5.86
CA THR A 7 -7.40 16.90 5.87
C THR A 7 -8.79 16.94 5.23
N SER A 8 -9.08 16.03 4.29
CA SER A 8 -10.38 15.98 3.63
C SER A 8 -11.44 15.26 4.49
N PRO A 9 -12.54 15.95 4.87
CA PRO A 9 -13.63 15.34 5.63
C PRO A 9 -14.26 14.15 4.91
N SER A 10 -14.53 14.29 3.61
CA SER A 10 -15.16 13.24 2.80
C SER A 10 -14.31 11.98 2.71
N LYS A 11 -13.00 12.11 2.51
CA LYS A 11 -12.08 10.96 2.46
C LYS A 11 -12.01 10.21 3.80
N LEU A 12 -12.11 10.91 4.94
CA LEU A 12 -12.18 10.27 6.25
C LEU A 12 -13.51 9.52 6.47
N GLU A 13 -14.62 10.06 5.98
CA GLU A 13 -15.91 9.39 6.02
C GLU A 13 -15.92 8.14 5.14
N ASP A 14 -15.39 8.23 3.93
CA ASP A 14 -15.21 7.10 3.02
C ASP A 14 -14.32 6.03 3.66
N PHE A 15 -13.20 6.43 4.29
CA PHE A 15 -12.34 5.52 5.02
C PHE A 15 -13.11 4.75 6.11
N ILE A 16 -13.89 5.44 6.94
CA ILE A 16 -14.72 4.79 7.97
C ILE A 16 -15.78 3.89 7.34
N ALA A 17 -16.39 4.28 6.23
CA ALA A 17 -17.38 3.46 5.53
C ALA A 17 -16.76 2.16 5.01
N VAL A 18 -15.56 2.22 4.42
CA VAL A 18 -14.80 1.04 3.99
C VAL A 18 -14.46 0.14 5.17
N LEU A 19 -13.97 0.71 6.27
CA LEU A 19 -13.67 -0.08 7.47
C LEU A 19 -14.91 -0.77 8.05
N ARG A 20 -16.07 -0.11 8.06
CA ARG A 20 -17.34 -0.72 8.46
C ARG A 20 -17.71 -1.89 7.57
N PHE A 21 -17.58 -1.74 6.27
CA PHE A 21 -17.84 -2.80 5.31
C PHE A 21 -16.92 -4.01 5.55
N LEU A 22 -15.61 -3.78 5.62
CA LEU A 22 -14.65 -4.86 5.82
C LEU A 22 -14.85 -5.58 7.16
N SER A 23 -15.15 -4.83 8.23
CA SER A 23 -15.41 -5.39 9.56
C SER A 23 -16.77 -6.12 9.69
N SER A 24 -17.69 -5.91 8.75
CA SER A 24 -18.97 -6.62 8.70
C SER A 24 -18.89 -8.01 8.07
N LYS A 25 -17.81 -8.30 7.35
CA LYS A 25 -17.60 -9.62 6.73
C LYS A 25 -17.38 -10.68 7.81
N LYS A 26 -18.18 -11.74 7.77
CA LYS A 26 -18.07 -12.86 8.73
C LYS A 26 -16.71 -13.54 8.64
N ASN A 27 -16.15 -13.89 9.79
CA ASN A 27 -14.87 -14.59 9.93
C ASN A 27 -13.64 -13.82 9.43
N LYS A 28 -13.74 -12.51 9.21
CA LYS A 28 -12.60 -11.67 8.85
C LYS A 28 -12.25 -10.72 10.00
N ARG A 29 -10.99 -10.63 10.33
CA ARG A 29 -10.44 -9.66 11.30
C ARG A 29 -9.74 -8.55 10.52
N VAL A 30 -10.06 -7.31 10.85
CA VAL A 30 -9.37 -6.15 10.31
C VAL A 30 -8.36 -5.66 11.33
N VAL A 31 -7.09 -5.67 10.95
CA VAL A 31 -6.00 -5.11 11.74
C VAL A 31 -5.58 -3.80 11.08
N LEU A 32 -5.62 -2.72 11.82
CA LEU A 32 -5.34 -1.38 11.33
C LEU A 32 -4.20 -0.74 12.11
N SER A 33 -3.08 -0.52 11.42
CA SER A 33 -2.02 0.35 11.95
C SER A 33 -2.37 1.81 11.65
N LEU A 34 -2.54 2.61 12.68
CA LEU A 34 -2.98 3.98 12.53
C LEU A 34 -1.94 4.96 13.08
N HIS A 35 -1.56 5.93 12.25
CA HIS A 35 -0.70 7.01 12.70
C HIS A 35 -1.43 7.88 13.73
N PRO A 36 -0.78 8.36 14.81
CA PRO A 36 -1.40 9.19 15.84
C PRO A 36 -2.19 10.39 15.29
N ASN A 37 -1.64 11.09 14.30
CA ASN A 37 -2.29 12.23 13.66
C ASN A 37 -3.63 11.86 13.01
N THR A 38 -3.74 10.68 12.42
CA THR A 38 -5.00 10.21 11.82
C THR A 38 -6.03 9.94 12.90
N MET A 39 -5.62 9.30 14.00
CA MET A 39 -6.49 9.05 15.14
C MET A 39 -7.02 10.35 15.74
N ASP A 40 -6.17 11.34 15.91
CA ASP A 40 -6.56 12.66 16.48
C ASP A 40 -7.54 13.39 15.55
N ASN A 41 -7.33 13.33 14.23
CA ASN A 41 -8.28 13.91 13.27
C ASN A 41 -9.65 13.23 13.30
N LEU A 42 -9.69 11.89 13.40
CA LEU A 42 -10.94 11.15 13.56
C LEU A 42 -11.67 11.57 14.84
N ARG A 43 -10.97 11.67 15.96
CA ARG A 43 -11.52 12.09 17.25
C ARG A 43 -12.07 13.53 17.21
N LYS A 44 -11.29 14.46 16.66
CA LYS A 44 -11.70 15.88 16.51
C LYS A 44 -12.98 16.05 15.70
N ARG A 45 -13.22 15.14 14.75
CA ARG A 45 -14.41 15.13 13.88
C ARG A 45 -15.56 14.28 14.40
N GLY A 46 -15.42 13.66 15.57
CA GLY A 46 -16.45 12.78 16.15
C GLY A 46 -16.70 11.48 15.38
N LEU A 47 -15.79 11.11 14.48
CA LEU A 47 -15.89 9.88 13.68
C LEU A 47 -15.52 8.67 14.53
N LYS A 48 -16.48 7.75 14.70
CA LYS A 48 -16.31 6.55 15.53
C LYS A 48 -15.80 5.38 14.70
N MET A 49 -14.72 4.76 15.15
CA MET A 49 -14.21 3.52 14.59
C MET A 49 -15.20 2.36 14.83
N PRO A 50 -15.33 1.43 13.87
CA PRO A 50 -16.09 0.18 14.08
C PRO A 50 -15.49 -0.65 15.22
N LYS A 51 -16.35 -1.31 16.00
CA LYS A 51 -15.92 -2.06 17.20
C LYS A 51 -15.08 -3.30 16.90
N ASN A 52 -15.20 -3.87 15.71
CA ASN A 52 -14.57 -5.15 15.34
C ASN A 52 -13.21 -4.98 14.66
N ILE A 53 -12.58 -3.80 14.80
CA ILE A 53 -11.26 -3.50 14.23
C ILE A 53 -10.23 -3.52 15.34
N ILE A 54 -9.13 -4.23 15.11
CA ILE A 54 -7.96 -4.23 15.98
C ILE A 54 -7.09 -3.05 15.57
N ILE A 55 -7.07 -2.01 16.39
CA ILE A 55 -6.24 -0.83 16.17
C ILE A 55 -4.91 -1.03 16.88
N SER A 56 -3.82 -0.86 16.15
CA SER A 56 -2.46 -0.95 16.66
C SER A 56 -1.68 0.34 16.37
N PRO A 57 -0.75 0.73 17.24
CA PRO A 57 0.29 1.67 16.86
C PRO A 57 1.14 1.08 15.72
N PRO A 58 2.06 1.87 15.11
CA PRO A 58 2.94 1.36 14.07
C PRO A 58 3.68 0.10 14.53
N PHE A 59 3.65 -0.93 13.68
CA PHE A 59 4.33 -2.20 13.92
C PHE A 59 5.84 -2.08 13.74
N LYS A 60 6.59 -2.96 14.41
CA LYS A 60 7.98 -3.21 14.02
C LYS A 60 8.01 -3.86 12.63
N PHE A 61 9.10 -3.67 11.90
CA PHE A 61 9.23 -4.15 10.52
C PHE A 61 8.92 -5.65 10.38
N THR A 62 9.47 -6.48 11.24
CA THR A 62 9.26 -7.94 11.21
C THR A 62 7.81 -8.33 11.43
N ASP A 63 7.13 -7.66 12.38
CA ASP A 63 5.73 -7.92 12.70
C ASP A 63 4.81 -7.47 11.55
N TYR A 64 5.15 -6.33 10.94
CA TYR A 64 4.45 -5.80 9.77
C TYR A 64 4.54 -6.78 8.58
N VAL A 65 5.75 -7.23 8.23
CA VAL A 65 5.96 -8.21 7.15
C VAL A 65 5.23 -9.53 7.44
N PHE A 66 5.29 -10.00 8.69
CA PHE A 66 4.57 -11.22 9.10
C PHE A 66 3.06 -11.07 8.92
N LEU A 67 2.49 -9.94 9.35
CA LEU A 67 1.06 -9.68 9.19
C LEU A 67 0.67 -9.59 7.72
N MET A 68 1.43 -8.88 6.88
CA MET A 68 1.15 -8.79 5.45
C MET A 68 1.14 -10.18 4.77
N LYS A 69 2.15 -11.00 5.04
CA LYS A 69 2.26 -12.35 4.46
C LYS A 69 1.14 -13.30 4.86
N ASN A 70 0.51 -13.07 6.00
CA ASN A 70 -0.59 -13.89 6.53
C ASN A 70 -1.96 -13.22 6.38
N ALA A 71 -2.03 -12.09 5.71
CA ALA A 71 -3.29 -11.41 5.42
C ALA A 71 -3.97 -11.99 4.17
N ASP A 72 -5.29 -12.10 4.19
CA ASP A 72 -6.07 -12.42 2.98
C ASP A 72 -6.02 -11.28 1.96
N LEU A 73 -5.99 -10.03 2.44
CA LEU A 73 -5.89 -8.81 1.64
C LEU A 73 -5.10 -7.75 2.41
N VAL A 74 -4.27 -7.00 1.72
CA VAL A 74 -3.52 -5.87 2.27
C VAL A 74 -4.01 -4.58 1.64
N PHE A 75 -4.35 -3.60 2.48
CA PHE A 75 -4.74 -2.24 2.04
C PHE A 75 -3.71 -1.24 2.55
N SER A 76 -3.20 -0.37 1.70
CA SER A 76 -2.27 0.67 2.11
C SER A 76 -2.30 1.88 1.19
N ASP A 77 -1.99 3.05 1.73
CA ASP A 77 -1.67 4.27 0.98
C ASP A 77 -0.15 4.50 0.85
N SER A 78 0.65 3.54 1.27
CA SER A 78 2.12 3.58 1.15
C SER A 78 2.56 3.40 -0.30
N GLY A 79 3.59 4.15 -0.71
CA GLY A 79 4.24 3.95 -2.01
C GLY A 79 4.95 2.61 -2.11
N THR A 80 5.52 2.11 -1.01
CA THR A 80 6.26 0.83 -0.97
C THR A 80 5.37 -0.40 -1.09
N LEU A 81 4.04 -0.24 -1.07
CA LEU A 81 3.12 -1.36 -1.26
C LEU A 81 3.33 -2.08 -2.60
N ALA A 82 3.77 -1.35 -3.62
CA ALA A 82 4.04 -1.92 -4.95
C ALA A 82 5.19 -2.93 -4.90
N GLU A 83 6.33 -2.52 -4.30
CA GLU A 83 7.50 -3.38 -4.10
C GLU A 83 7.18 -4.54 -3.15
N GLU A 84 6.53 -4.25 -2.03
CA GLU A 84 6.13 -5.25 -1.03
C GLU A 84 5.18 -6.29 -1.62
N SER A 85 4.20 -5.85 -2.42
CA SER A 85 3.25 -6.75 -3.07
C SER A 85 3.92 -7.70 -4.06
N SER A 86 4.79 -7.17 -4.91
CA SER A 86 5.54 -7.97 -5.87
C SER A 86 6.46 -8.98 -5.18
N LEU A 87 7.31 -8.51 -4.26
CA LEU A 87 8.32 -9.34 -3.60
C LEU A 87 7.74 -10.39 -2.63
N LEU A 88 6.60 -10.09 -2.02
CA LEU A 88 5.96 -10.98 -1.03
C LEU A 88 4.74 -11.72 -1.60
N ASN A 89 4.42 -11.51 -2.88
CA ASN A 89 3.24 -12.09 -3.55
C ASN A 89 1.94 -11.82 -2.78
N LEU A 90 1.66 -10.53 -2.48
CA LEU A 90 0.51 -10.14 -1.69
C LEU A 90 -0.71 -9.85 -2.59
N LYS A 91 -1.89 -10.11 -2.08
CA LYS A 91 -3.13 -9.54 -2.63
C LYS A 91 -3.27 -8.12 -2.08
N ALA A 92 -2.84 -7.13 -2.85
CA ALA A 92 -2.68 -5.76 -2.39
C ALA A 92 -3.61 -4.77 -3.12
N ILE A 93 -4.27 -3.92 -2.34
CA ILE A 93 -5.13 -2.84 -2.81
C ILE A 93 -4.52 -1.52 -2.36
N ASN A 94 -4.12 -0.70 -3.34
CA ASN A 94 -3.50 0.58 -3.09
C ASN A 94 -4.59 1.67 -3.02
N LEU A 95 -4.63 2.37 -1.89
CA LEU A 95 -5.60 3.42 -1.59
C LEU A 95 -5.14 4.82 -2.06
N ARG A 96 -4.17 4.88 -2.96
CA ARG A 96 -3.72 6.14 -3.59
C ARG A 96 -4.54 6.44 -4.83
N GLU A 97 -4.61 7.71 -5.19
CA GLU A 97 -5.21 8.17 -6.44
C GLU A 97 -4.19 8.13 -7.60
N GLU A 98 -2.89 8.19 -7.28
CA GLU A 98 -1.79 8.20 -8.24
C GLU A 98 -0.70 7.22 -7.83
N GLN A 99 -0.02 6.64 -8.81
CA GLN A 99 1.10 5.73 -8.63
C GLN A 99 2.32 6.23 -9.39
N GLU A 100 3.42 6.35 -8.68
CA GLU A 100 4.72 6.79 -9.23
C GLU A 100 5.56 5.62 -9.79
N ARG A 101 5.13 4.39 -9.51
CA ARG A 101 5.81 3.15 -9.89
C ARG A 101 5.09 2.53 -11.07
N HIS A 102 5.42 3.03 -12.25
CA HIS A 102 4.77 2.59 -13.50
C HIS A 102 5.02 1.11 -13.77
N GLU A 103 6.23 0.62 -13.47
CA GLU A 103 6.62 -0.78 -13.58
C GLU A 103 5.72 -1.73 -12.78
N ALA A 104 5.26 -1.30 -11.62
CA ALA A 104 4.34 -2.09 -10.81
C ALA A 104 2.91 -2.07 -11.36
N MET A 105 2.53 -1.01 -12.05
CA MET A 105 1.22 -0.93 -12.72
C MET A 105 1.19 -1.77 -13.99
N ASP A 106 2.27 -1.75 -14.78
CA ASP A 106 2.41 -2.55 -15.99
C ASP A 106 2.29 -4.05 -15.69
N GLU A 107 2.89 -4.49 -14.58
CA GLU A 107 2.84 -5.87 -14.10
C GLU A 107 1.64 -6.18 -13.18
N SER A 108 0.77 -5.22 -12.95
CA SER A 108 -0.43 -5.38 -12.10
C SER A 108 -0.12 -5.89 -10.67
N ALA A 109 1.00 -5.46 -10.09
CA ALA A 109 1.43 -5.89 -8.76
C ALA A 109 0.47 -5.44 -7.64
N THR A 110 -0.33 -4.39 -7.88
CA THR A 110 -1.37 -3.89 -6.98
C THR A 110 -2.58 -3.41 -7.75
N ILE A 111 -3.75 -3.39 -7.10
CA ILE A 111 -4.94 -2.73 -7.66
C ILE A 111 -5.02 -1.31 -7.07
N LEU A 112 -4.94 -0.30 -7.92
CA LEU A 112 -5.03 1.12 -7.53
C LEU A 112 -6.49 1.59 -7.57
N VAL A 113 -7.04 2.02 -6.43
CA VAL A 113 -8.48 2.36 -6.30
C VAL A 113 -8.75 3.72 -5.65
N GLY A 114 -7.75 4.32 -5.03
CA GLY A 114 -7.95 5.51 -4.20
C GLY A 114 -8.84 5.21 -2.99
N PHE A 115 -9.56 6.24 -2.51
CA PHE A 115 -10.55 6.11 -1.45
C PHE A 115 -11.99 5.99 -1.99
N ASN A 116 -12.15 5.53 -3.23
CA ASN A 116 -13.46 5.29 -3.81
C ASN A 116 -14.02 3.97 -3.30
N LYS A 117 -15.11 4.03 -2.54
CA LYS A 117 -15.75 2.88 -1.90
C LYS A 117 -16.13 1.80 -2.91
N ASP A 118 -16.75 2.18 -4.03
CA ASP A 118 -17.25 1.20 -5.01
C ASP A 118 -16.08 0.48 -5.68
N ARG A 119 -15.00 1.19 -6.00
CA ARG A 119 -13.78 0.59 -6.54
C ARG A 119 -13.07 -0.33 -5.55
N ILE A 120 -13.10 0.01 -4.27
CA ILE A 120 -12.59 -0.88 -3.21
C ILE A 120 -13.41 -2.16 -3.14
N LEU A 121 -14.74 -2.07 -3.25
CA LEU A 121 -15.62 -3.24 -3.29
C LEU A 121 -15.34 -4.13 -4.50
N ASP A 122 -15.20 -3.54 -5.69
CA ASP A 122 -14.85 -4.26 -6.91
C ASP A 122 -13.52 -5.01 -6.76
N ALA A 123 -12.49 -4.35 -6.18
CA ALA A 123 -11.18 -4.94 -5.96
C ALA A 123 -11.22 -6.09 -4.92
N VAL A 124 -11.99 -5.94 -3.85
CA VAL A 124 -12.22 -7.00 -2.86
C VAL A 124 -12.88 -8.21 -3.51
N ASP A 125 -13.96 -7.99 -4.26
CA ASP A 125 -14.68 -9.04 -4.97
C ASP A 125 -13.81 -9.76 -6.01
N PHE A 126 -12.94 -9.03 -6.69
CA PHE A 126 -11.98 -9.62 -7.62
C PHE A 126 -11.08 -10.64 -6.92
N TYR A 127 -10.50 -10.28 -5.79
CA TYR A 127 -9.64 -11.20 -5.03
C TYR A 127 -10.41 -12.33 -4.36
N GLU A 128 -11.63 -12.09 -3.85
CA GLU A 128 -12.46 -13.12 -3.20
C GLU A 128 -12.89 -14.21 -4.19
N LYS A 129 -13.29 -13.83 -5.40
CA LYS A 129 -13.69 -14.80 -6.46
C LYS A 129 -12.54 -15.68 -6.93
N ARG A 130 -11.30 -15.25 -6.75
CA ARG A 130 -10.09 -15.99 -7.17
C ARG A 130 -9.43 -16.82 -6.05
N ASN A 131 -9.98 -16.83 -4.85
CA ASN A 131 -9.42 -17.60 -3.72
C ASN A 131 -9.38 -19.12 -3.90
N GLY A 132 -9.88 -19.67 -5.01
CA GLY A 132 -9.83 -21.10 -5.32
C GLY A 132 -8.68 -21.53 -6.25
N ASN A 133 -8.07 -20.63 -6.98
CA ASN A 133 -6.95 -20.90 -7.87
C ASN A 133 -5.67 -20.34 -7.27
N GLN A 134 -4.78 -21.22 -6.83
CA GLN A 134 -3.44 -20.87 -6.30
C GLN A 134 -2.44 -20.46 -7.40
N GLU A 135 -2.89 -20.08 -8.58
CA GLU A 135 -2.00 -19.48 -9.57
C GLU A 135 -1.48 -18.15 -9.04
N ASN A 136 -0.20 -17.87 -9.24
CA ASN A 136 0.43 -16.60 -8.90
C ASN A 136 -0.43 -15.45 -9.43
N LEU A 137 -1.17 -14.78 -8.53
CA LEU A 137 -2.12 -13.75 -8.89
C LEU A 137 -1.44 -12.44 -9.27
N ASN A 138 -0.18 -12.30 -8.87
CA ASN A 138 0.63 -11.14 -9.15
C ASN A 138 1.82 -11.58 -10.00
N SER A 139 2.04 -10.90 -11.12
CA SER A 139 3.31 -10.99 -11.82
C SER A 139 4.40 -10.32 -10.97
N THR A 140 5.56 -10.95 -10.94
CA THR A 140 6.71 -10.38 -10.25
C THR A 140 7.30 -9.27 -11.11
N VAL A 141 7.45 -8.09 -10.54
CA VAL A 141 8.14 -6.97 -11.18
C VAL A 141 9.64 -7.26 -11.17
N GLN A 142 10.20 -7.57 -12.32
CA GLN A 142 11.61 -7.98 -12.44
C GLN A 142 12.59 -6.91 -11.92
N ASP A 143 12.24 -5.64 -12.06
CA ASP A 143 13.05 -4.53 -11.58
C ASP A 143 13.22 -4.52 -10.05
N TYR A 144 12.36 -5.21 -9.31
CA TYR A 144 12.46 -5.33 -7.85
C TYR A 144 13.27 -6.54 -7.39
N GLU A 145 13.53 -7.51 -8.26
CA GLU A 145 14.30 -8.74 -7.97
C GLU A 145 15.81 -8.60 -8.27
N VAL A 146 16.36 -7.43 -8.04
CA VAL A 146 17.76 -7.15 -8.38
C VAL A 146 18.70 -7.56 -7.24
N SER A 147 19.49 -8.60 -7.44
CA SER A 147 20.48 -9.09 -6.47
C SER A 147 21.76 -8.25 -6.35
N ASN A 148 22.11 -7.47 -7.38
CA ASN A 148 23.34 -6.69 -7.45
C ASN A 148 23.11 -5.17 -7.40
N PHE A 149 22.12 -4.71 -6.66
CA PHE A 149 21.73 -3.30 -6.59
C PHE A 149 22.91 -2.39 -6.18
N SER A 150 23.66 -2.77 -5.13
CA SER A 150 24.79 -1.97 -4.64
C SER A 150 25.87 -1.79 -5.71
N GLU A 151 26.18 -2.84 -6.48
CA GLU A 151 27.14 -2.78 -7.57
C GLU A 151 26.67 -1.86 -8.70
N LYS A 152 25.39 -1.96 -9.08
CA LYS A 152 24.78 -1.05 -10.07
C LYS A 152 24.86 0.40 -9.62
N MET A 153 24.56 0.68 -8.35
CA MET A 153 24.65 2.04 -7.79
C MET A 153 26.07 2.58 -7.85
N VAL A 154 27.09 1.81 -7.44
CA VAL A 154 28.50 2.22 -7.51
C VAL A 154 28.90 2.52 -8.96
N LYS A 155 28.56 1.64 -9.89
CA LYS A 155 28.86 1.85 -11.32
C LYS A 155 28.18 3.11 -11.87
N THR A 156 26.92 3.36 -11.49
CA THR A 156 26.20 4.56 -11.89
C THR A 156 26.87 5.83 -11.35
N VAL A 157 27.22 5.86 -10.06
CA VAL A 157 27.90 7.00 -9.45
C VAL A 157 29.22 7.27 -10.17
N ILE A 158 30.07 6.25 -10.37
CA ILE A 158 31.36 6.40 -11.06
C ILE A 158 31.15 6.92 -12.50
N SER A 159 30.18 6.40 -13.23
CA SER A 159 29.93 6.74 -14.63
C SER A 159 29.43 8.17 -14.84
N TYR A 160 28.63 8.67 -13.90
CA TYR A 160 27.92 9.95 -14.08
C TYR A 160 28.51 11.12 -13.29
N THR A 161 29.49 10.91 -12.40
CA THR A 161 30.04 11.96 -11.55
C THR A 161 30.56 13.14 -12.38
N ASP A 162 31.45 12.90 -13.36
CA ASP A 162 32.01 13.95 -14.18
C ASP A 162 30.99 14.60 -15.13
N TYR A 163 30.06 13.79 -15.63
CA TYR A 163 28.94 14.30 -16.45
C TYR A 163 28.11 15.29 -15.66
N VAL A 164 27.67 14.92 -14.45
CA VAL A 164 26.85 15.78 -13.58
C VAL A 164 27.62 17.02 -13.17
N ASN A 165 28.90 16.91 -12.79
CA ASN A 165 29.72 18.06 -12.45
C ASN A 165 29.80 19.06 -13.60
N ARG A 166 30.08 18.58 -14.81
CA ARG A 166 30.20 19.44 -16.00
C ARG A 166 28.89 20.03 -16.50
N ILE A 167 27.85 19.23 -16.59
CA ILE A 167 26.58 19.64 -17.25
C ILE A 167 25.59 20.26 -16.29
N VAL A 168 25.44 19.69 -15.09
CA VAL A 168 24.42 20.14 -14.14
C VAL A 168 24.96 21.23 -13.23
N TRP A 169 26.15 21.03 -12.66
CA TRP A 169 26.71 21.95 -11.68
C TRP A 169 27.71 22.92 -12.25
N GLN A 170 28.13 22.76 -13.52
CA GLN A 170 29.06 23.64 -14.24
C GLN A 170 30.37 23.88 -13.48
N ARG A 171 30.92 22.82 -12.88
CA ARG A 171 32.15 22.82 -12.09
C ARG A 171 33.29 22.14 -12.85
#